data_927f8b4b198afb49bcdfdcf458352696
#
_entry.id   927f8b4b198afb49bcdfdcf458352696
#
_cell.length_a   1.000
_cell.length_b   1.000
_cell.length_c   1.000
_cell.angle_alpha   90.00
_cell.angle_beta   90.00
_cell.angle_gamma   90.00
#
_symmetry.space_group_name_H-M   'P 1'
#
loop_
_entity.id
_entity.type
_entity.pdbx_description
1 polymer ?
#
loop_
_entity_poly.entity_id
_entity_poly.type
_entity_poly.pdbx_seq_one_letter_code
_entity_poly.pdbx_strand_id
1 'polypeptide(L)'
;MIVTPLIGSLILFWMIDAEGILGSMLQWFFEDPNLSLKASPTLTWIMLIIYGIWHSAPFAFIVFYAGLQTVPMDTIEAAMIDGASRWERTRYVVLPHLVPLIVFILLIQLMDNFRVFEPIVGFSAQASATSLSWIIFNDLAGGEGSFFGSAGATSVLTILGVAVLLIPVLIRTWRDFKGKVV
;
A
#
# COMPACT_ATOMS: atom_id res chain seq x y z
N MET A 1 -9.24 -6.96 -8.34
CA MET A 1 -9.22 -7.47 -6.96
C MET A 1 -10.55 -8.14 -6.67
N ILE A 2 -10.55 -9.40 -6.25
CA ILE A 2 -11.79 -10.19 -6.05
C ILE A 2 -12.38 -9.91 -4.66
N VAL A 3 -11.53 -9.64 -3.67
CA VAL A 3 -11.93 -9.37 -2.28
C VAL A 3 -11.85 -7.86 -2.02
N THR A 4 -12.95 -7.29 -1.53
CA THR A 4 -12.97 -5.87 -1.13
C THR A 4 -12.07 -5.65 0.09
N PRO A 5 -11.45 -4.47 0.26
CA PRO A 5 -10.58 -4.19 1.40
C PRO A 5 -11.26 -4.42 2.75
N LEU A 6 -12.54 -4.08 2.87
CA LEU A 6 -13.31 -4.27 4.08
C LEU A 6 -13.46 -5.77 4.43
N ILE A 7 -13.89 -6.59 3.47
CA ILE A 7 -14.10 -8.03 3.71
C ILE A 7 -12.77 -8.71 4.01
N GLY A 8 -11.71 -8.39 3.26
CA GLY A 8 -10.38 -8.96 3.50
C GLY A 8 -9.83 -8.63 4.89
N SER A 9 -9.99 -7.39 5.33
CA SER A 9 -9.58 -6.98 6.68
C SER A 9 -10.40 -7.64 7.79
N LEU A 10 -11.71 -7.80 7.61
CA LEU A 10 -12.57 -8.53 8.54
C LEU A 10 -12.18 -10.01 8.65
N ILE A 11 -11.93 -10.68 7.53
CA ILE A 11 -11.50 -12.09 7.55
C ILE A 11 -10.19 -12.22 8.33
N LEU A 12 -9.20 -11.38 8.04
CA LEU A 12 -7.92 -11.37 8.77
C LEU A 12 -8.10 -11.04 10.25
N PHE A 13 -8.97 -10.08 10.57
CA PHE A 13 -9.31 -9.76 11.96
C PHE A 13 -9.79 -10.98 12.74
N TRP A 14 -10.67 -11.78 12.15
CA TRP A 14 -11.17 -13.01 12.78
C TRP A 14 -10.10 -14.11 12.84
N MET A 15 -9.25 -14.22 11.82
CA MET A 15 -8.17 -15.19 11.82
C MET A 15 -7.10 -14.91 12.89
N ILE A 16 -6.87 -13.64 13.21
CA ILE A 16 -5.85 -13.18 14.17
C ILE A 16 -6.40 -13.18 15.60
N ASP A 17 -7.71 -13.26 15.78
CA ASP A 17 -8.31 -13.32 17.12
C ASP A 17 -7.78 -14.50 17.93
N ALA A 18 -7.85 -14.39 19.26
CA ALA A 18 -7.34 -15.42 20.16
C ALA A 18 -7.90 -16.82 19.83
N GLU A 19 -9.16 -16.89 19.42
CA GLU A 19 -9.84 -18.12 18.98
C GLU A 19 -9.70 -18.41 17.48
N GLY A 20 -9.03 -17.52 16.74
CA GLY A 20 -8.80 -17.67 15.31
C GLY A 20 -7.61 -18.57 14.99
N ILE A 21 -7.52 -19.01 13.73
CA ILE A 21 -6.47 -19.94 13.28
C ILE A 21 -5.07 -19.36 13.52
N LEU A 22 -4.83 -18.11 13.13
CA LEU A 22 -3.53 -17.47 13.29
C LEU A 22 -3.24 -17.12 14.75
N GLY A 23 -4.26 -16.66 15.51
CA GLY A 23 -4.13 -16.35 16.92
C GLY A 23 -3.76 -17.58 17.75
N SER A 24 -4.46 -18.66 17.57
CA SER A 24 -4.18 -19.92 18.28
C SER A 24 -2.82 -20.53 17.89
N MET A 25 -2.40 -20.44 16.62
CA MET A 25 -1.07 -20.88 16.20
C MET A 25 0.05 -20.04 16.85
N LEU A 26 -0.14 -18.72 16.93
CA LEU A 26 0.83 -17.85 17.58
C LEU A 26 0.93 -18.09 19.10
N GLN A 27 -0.19 -18.27 19.77
CA GLN A 27 -0.24 -18.63 21.20
C GLN A 27 0.49 -19.96 21.47
N TRP A 28 0.29 -20.94 20.60
CA TRP A 28 0.97 -22.22 20.70
C TRP A 28 2.49 -22.10 20.46
N PHE A 29 2.91 -21.28 19.46
CA PHE A 29 4.31 -21.12 19.10
C PHE A 29 5.09 -20.34 20.17
N PHE A 30 4.49 -19.32 20.75
CA PHE A 30 5.12 -18.49 21.80
C PHE A 30 4.84 -18.96 23.21
N GLU A 31 4.08 -20.05 23.38
CA GLU A 31 3.68 -20.59 24.68
C GLU A 31 3.00 -19.56 25.62
N ASP A 32 2.40 -18.52 25.06
CA ASP A 32 1.69 -17.47 25.80
C ASP A 32 0.18 -17.46 25.44
N PRO A 33 -0.68 -17.98 26.32
CA PRO A 33 -2.12 -18.04 26.08
C PRO A 33 -2.79 -16.65 26.07
N ASN A 34 -2.12 -15.60 26.54
CA ASN A 34 -2.63 -14.24 26.54
C ASN A 34 -2.10 -13.39 25.35
N LEU A 35 -1.31 -13.98 24.47
CA LEU A 35 -0.78 -13.29 23.32
C LEU A 35 -1.91 -12.87 22.38
N SER A 36 -2.12 -11.57 22.26
CA SER A 36 -3.07 -10.98 21.33
C SER A 36 -2.40 -9.94 20.46
N LEU A 37 -2.46 -10.13 19.16
CA LEU A 37 -1.92 -9.17 18.18
C LEU A 37 -2.68 -7.83 18.20
N LYS A 38 -3.83 -7.78 18.85
CA LYS A 38 -4.65 -6.58 19.05
C LYS A 38 -4.33 -5.83 20.34
N ALA A 39 -3.47 -6.39 21.20
CA ALA A 39 -3.24 -5.88 22.54
C ALA A 39 -2.44 -4.57 22.59
N SER A 40 -1.73 -4.22 21.51
CA SER A 40 -0.93 -2.99 21.50
C SER A 40 -1.11 -2.18 20.20
N PRO A 41 -1.03 -0.85 20.27
CA PRO A 41 -1.07 0.01 19.08
C PRO A 41 0.00 -0.35 18.05
N THR A 42 1.20 -0.70 18.49
CA THR A 42 2.31 -1.07 17.62
C THR A 42 2.01 -2.34 16.82
N LEU A 43 1.46 -3.38 17.47
CA LEU A 43 1.08 -4.61 16.77
C LEU A 43 -0.05 -4.36 15.79
N THR A 44 -1.03 -3.53 16.13
CA THR A 44 -2.11 -3.11 15.24
C THR A 44 -1.57 -2.45 13.97
N TRP A 45 -0.60 -1.54 14.09
CA TRP A 45 0.05 -0.90 12.93
C TRP A 45 0.82 -1.91 12.07
N ILE A 46 1.56 -2.81 12.69
CA ILE A 46 2.27 -3.88 11.96
C ILE A 46 1.30 -4.73 11.16
N MET A 47 0.17 -5.11 11.77
CA MET A 47 -0.86 -5.90 11.09
C MET A 47 -1.50 -5.15 9.93
N LEU A 48 -1.79 -3.85 10.09
CA LEU A 48 -2.31 -3.01 9.02
C LEU A 48 -1.32 -2.89 7.85
N ILE A 49 -0.02 -2.78 8.14
CA ILE A 49 1.03 -2.73 7.12
C ILE A 49 1.12 -4.07 6.37
N ILE A 50 1.16 -5.19 7.10
CA ILE A 50 1.20 -6.54 6.49
C ILE A 50 -0.03 -6.75 5.60
N TYR A 51 -1.21 -6.37 6.09
CA TYR A 51 -2.44 -6.43 5.31
C TYR A 51 -2.35 -5.57 4.05
N GLY A 52 -1.87 -4.33 4.16
CA GLY A 52 -1.70 -3.41 3.03
C GLY A 52 -0.77 -3.97 1.96
N ILE A 53 0.37 -4.55 2.36
CA ILE A 53 1.30 -5.22 1.45
C ILE A 53 0.62 -6.41 0.75
N TRP A 54 -0.03 -7.28 1.51
CA TRP A 54 -0.73 -8.44 0.95
C TRP A 54 -1.84 -8.04 -0.03
N HIS A 55 -2.59 -7.01 0.31
CA HIS A 55 -3.71 -6.52 -0.51
C HIS A 55 -3.23 -5.89 -1.83
N SER A 56 -2.12 -5.15 -1.81
CA SER A 56 -1.59 -4.45 -2.99
C SER A 56 -0.65 -5.29 -3.85
N ALA A 57 -0.05 -6.35 -3.29
CA ALA A 57 0.91 -7.20 -3.99
C ALA A 57 0.39 -7.79 -5.33
N PRO A 58 -0.85 -8.29 -5.45
CA PRO A 58 -1.35 -8.83 -6.72
C PRO A 58 -1.39 -7.80 -7.85
N PHE A 59 -1.79 -6.57 -7.54
CA PHE A 59 -1.79 -5.48 -8.51
C PHE A 59 -0.37 -5.13 -8.97
N ALA A 60 0.53 -4.91 -8.02
CA ALA A 60 1.93 -4.62 -8.31
C ALA A 60 2.58 -5.76 -9.12
N PHE A 61 2.30 -7.01 -8.78
CA PHE A 61 2.80 -8.18 -9.49
C PHE A 61 2.36 -8.19 -10.95
N ILE A 62 1.07 -7.97 -11.24
CA ILE A 62 0.56 -7.97 -12.62
C ILE A 62 1.22 -6.85 -13.44
N VAL A 63 1.36 -5.65 -12.88
CA VAL A 63 1.97 -4.52 -13.57
C VAL A 63 3.45 -4.80 -13.85
N PHE A 64 4.20 -5.32 -12.88
CA PHE A 64 5.60 -5.68 -13.09
C PHE A 64 5.77 -6.85 -14.05
N TYR A 65 4.91 -7.85 -13.98
CA TYR A 65 4.93 -8.98 -14.90
C TYR A 65 4.70 -8.53 -16.35
N ALA A 66 3.71 -7.67 -16.57
CA ALA A 66 3.47 -7.08 -17.88
C ALA A 66 4.67 -6.21 -18.34
N GLY A 67 5.23 -5.41 -17.44
CA GLY A 67 6.40 -4.58 -17.73
C GLY A 67 7.65 -5.38 -18.08
N LEU A 68 7.87 -6.50 -17.43
CA LEU A 68 8.99 -7.39 -17.76
C LEU A 68 8.90 -7.96 -19.18
N GLN A 69 7.68 -8.17 -19.70
CA GLN A 69 7.48 -8.66 -21.06
C GLN A 69 7.80 -7.61 -22.14
N THR A 70 7.87 -6.33 -21.78
CA THR A 70 8.20 -5.24 -22.69
C THR A 70 9.70 -4.94 -22.77
N VAL A 71 10.54 -5.62 -21.99
CA VAL A 71 11.99 -5.45 -22.04
C VAL A 71 12.52 -5.98 -23.36
N PRO A 72 13.24 -5.16 -24.18
CA PRO A 72 13.75 -5.63 -25.47
C PRO A 72 14.79 -6.75 -25.27
N MET A 73 14.55 -7.88 -25.91
CA MET A 73 15.47 -9.04 -25.82
C MET A 73 16.85 -8.73 -26.38
N ASP A 74 16.91 -7.93 -27.47
CA ASP A 74 18.18 -7.53 -28.09
C ASP A 74 19.11 -6.84 -27.09
N THR A 75 18.57 -6.01 -26.18
CA THR A 75 19.35 -5.35 -25.14
C THR A 75 19.89 -6.33 -24.09
N ILE A 76 19.10 -7.35 -23.78
CA ILE A 76 19.52 -8.42 -22.85
C ILE A 76 20.60 -9.28 -23.48
N GLU A 77 20.45 -9.62 -24.76
CA GLU A 77 21.44 -10.41 -25.53
C GLU A 77 22.75 -9.66 -25.72
N ALA A 78 22.68 -8.36 -26.05
CA ALA A 78 23.88 -7.51 -26.13
C ALA A 78 24.65 -7.50 -24.79
N ALA A 79 23.95 -7.30 -23.68
CA ALA A 79 24.56 -7.35 -22.35
C ALA A 79 25.14 -8.75 -22.00
N MET A 80 24.58 -9.82 -22.56
CA MET A 80 25.14 -11.18 -22.41
C MET A 80 26.44 -11.34 -23.21
N ILE A 81 26.51 -10.81 -24.41
CA ILE A 81 27.71 -10.80 -25.24
C ILE A 81 28.83 -10.00 -24.57
N ASP A 82 28.49 -8.87 -23.92
CA ASP A 82 29.42 -8.06 -23.13
C ASP A 82 29.89 -8.74 -21.82
N GLY A 83 29.41 -9.95 -21.53
CA GLY A 83 29.81 -10.73 -20.36
C GLY A 83 29.10 -10.33 -19.07
N ALA A 84 28.02 -9.53 -19.12
CA ALA A 84 27.29 -9.12 -17.94
C ALA A 84 26.62 -10.29 -17.21
N SER A 85 26.83 -10.38 -15.90
CA SER A 85 26.19 -11.35 -15.02
C SER A 85 24.66 -11.14 -14.95
N ARG A 86 23.92 -12.12 -14.43
CA ARG A 86 22.45 -12.00 -14.27
C ARG A 86 22.05 -10.80 -13.43
N TRP A 87 22.80 -10.50 -12.36
CA TRP A 87 22.55 -9.36 -11.50
C TRP A 87 22.80 -8.03 -12.19
N GLU A 88 23.88 -7.91 -12.96
CA GLU A 88 24.21 -6.72 -13.73
C GLU A 88 23.15 -6.42 -14.79
N ARG A 89 22.70 -7.44 -15.53
CA ARG A 89 21.59 -7.31 -16.49
C ARG A 89 20.31 -6.82 -15.82
N THR A 90 19.95 -7.41 -14.67
CA THR A 90 18.77 -6.98 -13.92
C THR A 90 18.91 -5.52 -13.48
N ARG A 91 20.07 -5.13 -12.94
CA ARG A 91 20.30 -3.80 -12.38
C ARG A 91 20.44 -2.70 -13.44
N TYR A 92 21.11 -2.98 -14.55
CA TYR A 92 21.46 -1.96 -15.53
C TYR A 92 20.58 -1.96 -16.79
N VAL A 93 19.86 -3.05 -17.06
CA VAL A 93 18.97 -3.15 -18.22
C VAL A 93 17.50 -3.21 -17.77
N VAL A 94 17.13 -4.22 -16.98
CA VAL A 94 15.74 -4.48 -16.63
C VAL A 94 15.19 -3.43 -15.67
N LEU A 95 15.90 -3.14 -14.59
CA LEU A 95 15.42 -2.22 -13.56
C LEU A 95 15.21 -0.78 -14.09
N PRO A 96 16.15 -0.19 -14.87
CA PRO A 96 15.93 1.12 -15.48
C PRO A 96 14.73 1.15 -16.44
N HIS A 97 14.48 0.06 -17.17
CA HIS A 97 13.31 -0.06 -18.04
C HIS A 97 12.01 -0.07 -17.24
N LEU A 98 12.00 -0.67 -16.05
CA LEU A 98 10.83 -0.75 -15.16
C LEU A 98 10.60 0.50 -14.31
N VAL A 99 11.56 1.44 -14.23
CA VAL A 99 11.44 2.67 -13.39
C VAL A 99 10.12 3.41 -13.61
N PRO A 100 9.62 3.63 -14.84
CA PRO A 100 8.33 4.30 -15.04
C PRO A 100 7.17 3.57 -14.40
N LEU A 101 7.17 2.23 -14.43
CA LEU A 101 6.13 1.40 -13.79
C LEU A 101 6.26 1.39 -12.27
N ILE A 102 7.49 1.40 -11.74
CA ILE A 102 7.75 1.54 -10.31
C ILE A 102 7.17 2.87 -9.81
N VAL A 103 7.44 3.97 -10.51
CA VAL A 103 6.92 5.29 -10.16
C VAL A 103 5.39 5.30 -10.23
N PHE A 104 4.79 4.70 -11.25
CA PHE A 104 3.34 4.59 -11.38
C PHE A 104 2.70 3.83 -10.21
N ILE A 105 3.26 2.67 -9.83
CA ILE A 105 2.77 1.90 -8.68
C ILE A 105 2.92 2.69 -7.38
N LEU A 106 4.07 3.34 -7.19
CA LEU A 106 4.31 4.16 -6.00
C LEU A 106 3.31 5.32 -5.88
N LEU A 107 2.95 5.96 -6.99
CA LEU A 107 1.95 7.02 -7.00
C LEU A 107 0.56 6.52 -6.60
N ILE A 108 0.12 5.40 -7.16
CA ILE A 108 -1.16 4.78 -6.80
C ILE A 108 -1.16 4.41 -5.32
N GLN A 109 -0.12 3.73 -4.85
CA GLN A 109 -0.01 3.30 -3.47
C GLN A 109 0.05 4.49 -2.50
N LEU A 110 0.75 5.55 -2.85
CA LEU A 110 0.78 6.78 -2.06
C LEU A 110 -0.63 7.37 -1.91
N MET A 111 -1.35 7.49 -3.03
CA MET A 111 -2.72 8.02 -3.05
C MET A 111 -3.68 7.14 -2.24
N ASP A 112 -3.60 5.82 -2.38
CA ASP A 112 -4.47 4.88 -1.66
C ASP A 112 -4.18 4.87 -0.15
N ASN A 113 -2.91 4.98 0.26
CA ASN A 113 -2.54 5.04 1.68
C ASN A 113 -2.98 6.34 2.36
N PHE A 114 -3.13 7.45 1.64
CA PHE A 114 -3.68 8.69 2.20
C PHE A 114 -5.15 8.57 2.59
N ARG A 115 -5.90 7.72 1.92
CA ARG A 115 -7.34 7.54 2.14
C ARG A 115 -7.72 6.17 2.69
N VAL A 116 -6.78 5.50 3.36
CA VAL A 116 -7.06 4.23 4.05
C VAL A 116 -8.21 4.41 5.03
N PHE A 117 -9.26 3.63 4.86
CA PHE A 117 -10.47 3.65 5.69
C PHE A 117 -10.93 2.25 6.06
N GLU A 118 -11.20 1.42 5.06
CA GLU A 118 -11.80 0.10 5.22
C GLU A 118 -10.97 -0.85 6.09
N PRO A 119 -9.64 -0.92 5.98
CA PRO A 119 -8.84 -1.76 6.87
C PRO A 119 -8.90 -1.31 8.34
N ILE A 120 -8.96 0.01 8.60
CA ILE A 120 -9.07 0.52 9.98
C ILE A 120 -10.41 0.09 10.60
N VAL A 121 -11.49 0.17 9.83
CA VAL A 121 -12.81 -0.27 10.27
C VAL A 121 -12.85 -1.79 10.43
N GLY A 122 -12.37 -2.53 9.44
CA GLY A 122 -12.41 -4.00 9.43
C GLY A 122 -11.57 -4.65 10.53
N PHE A 123 -10.42 -4.05 10.88
CA PHE A 123 -9.61 -4.49 12.03
C PHE A 123 -10.11 -3.96 13.38
N SER A 124 -11.18 -3.16 13.40
CA SER A 124 -11.62 -2.45 14.62
C SER A 124 -10.48 -1.67 15.27
N ALA A 125 -9.60 -1.10 14.44
CA ALA A 125 -8.33 -0.52 14.85
C ALA A 125 -8.43 0.95 15.29
N GLN A 126 -9.63 1.53 15.34
CA GLN A 126 -9.87 2.97 15.54
C GLN A 126 -9.29 3.53 16.85
N ALA A 127 -9.18 2.68 17.88
CA ALA A 127 -8.58 3.07 19.16
C ALA A 127 -7.05 3.19 19.10
N SER A 128 -6.41 2.52 18.14
CA SER A 128 -4.95 2.40 18.06
C SER A 128 -4.37 3.00 16.78
N ALA A 129 -5.18 3.12 15.73
CA ALA A 129 -4.77 3.62 14.43
C ALA A 129 -5.89 4.47 13.82
N THR A 130 -5.55 5.68 13.38
CA THR A 130 -6.48 6.58 12.71
C THR A 130 -5.93 7.00 11.37
N SER A 131 -6.82 7.32 10.43
CA SER A 131 -6.49 7.93 9.14
C SER A 131 -7.30 9.19 8.93
N LEU A 132 -6.89 10.01 7.97
CA LEU A 132 -7.64 11.21 7.60
C LEU A 132 -9.07 10.87 7.15
N SER A 133 -9.24 9.79 6.39
CA SER A 133 -10.57 9.32 5.97
C SER A 133 -11.44 8.86 7.15
N TRP A 134 -10.83 8.22 8.15
CA TRP A 134 -11.55 7.84 9.36
C TRP A 134 -11.99 9.07 10.17
N ILE A 135 -11.12 10.07 10.33
CA ILE A 135 -11.44 11.31 11.04
C ILE A 135 -12.61 12.02 10.34
N ILE A 136 -12.56 12.17 9.01
CA ILE A 136 -13.64 12.78 8.22
C ILE A 136 -14.95 12.01 8.44
N PHE A 137 -14.92 10.70 8.37
CA PHE A 137 -16.11 9.86 8.58
C PHE A 137 -16.68 10.02 9.99
N ASN A 138 -15.82 9.96 11.01
CA ASN A 138 -16.22 10.09 12.40
C ASN A 138 -16.84 11.47 12.70
N ASP A 139 -16.27 12.53 12.14
CA ASP A 139 -16.80 13.90 12.27
C ASP A 139 -18.17 14.06 11.56
N LEU A 140 -18.41 13.33 10.48
CA LEU A 140 -19.68 13.36 9.75
C LEU A 140 -20.75 12.45 10.38
N ALA A 141 -20.36 11.27 10.89
CA ALA A 141 -21.27 10.23 11.38
C ALA A 141 -21.53 10.31 12.90
N GLY A 142 -20.86 11.20 13.61
CA GLY A 142 -20.81 11.26 15.08
C GLY A 142 -22.10 11.69 15.80
N GLY A 143 -23.28 11.66 15.18
CA GLY A 143 -24.58 11.92 15.82
C GLY A 143 -24.75 13.36 16.30
N GLU A 144 -25.18 13.57 17.56
CA GLU A 144 -25.49 14.90 18.15
C GLU A 144 -24.30 15.90 18.20
N GLY A 145 -23.12 15.51 17.72
CA GLY A 145 -21.91 16.32 17.65
C GLY A 145 -21.25 16.32 16.29
N SER A 146 -21.98 16.12 15.18
CA SER A 146 -21.38 16.15 13.85
C SER A 146 -20.70 17.49 13.55
N PHE A 147 -19.38 17.42 13.35
CA PHE A 147 -18.53 18.59 13.11
C PHE A 147 -18.29 18.79 11.60
N PHE A 148 -19.32 19.21 10.87
CA PHE A 148 -19.22 19.42 9.41
C PHE A 148 -18.08 20.36 9.01
N GLY A 149 -17.81 21.39 9.82
CA GLY A 149 -16.67 22.29 9.59
C GLY A 149 -15.32 21.60 9.71
N SER A 150 -15.14 20.74 10.71
CA SER A 150 -13.93 19.95 10.91
C SER A 150 -13.74 18.93 9.78
N ALA A 151 -14.79 18.18 9.45
CA ALA A 151 -14.78 17.23 8.35
C ALA A 151 -14.43 17.90 7.02
N GLY A 152 -15.03 19.09 6.73
CA GLY A 152 -14.72 19.88 5.55
C GLY A 152 -13.27 20.36 5.53
N ALA A 153 -12.76 20.90 6.63
CA ALA A 153 -11.37 21.33 6.74
C ALA A 153 -10.38 20.17 6.55
N THR A 154 -10.62 19.04 7.20
CA THR A 154 -9.79 17.84 7.08
C THR A 154 -9.81 17.29 5.65
N SER A 155 -10.97 17.34 4.96
CA SER A 155 -11.09 16.93 3.56
C SER A 155 -10.24 17.81 2.65
N VAL A 156 -10.30 19.14 2.82
CA VAL A 156 -9.47 20.08 2.03
C VAL A 156 -7.99 19.87 2.32
N LEU A 157 -7.59 19.71 3.58
CA LEU A 157 -6.21 19.44 3.95
C LEU A 157 -5.71 18.12 3.34
N THR A 158 -6.54 17.08 3.30
CA THR A 158 -6.23 15.80 2.67
C THR A 158 -5.97 15.98 1.17
N ILE A 159 -6.84 16.71 0.47
CA ILE A 159 -6.68 17.00 -0.96
C ILE A 159 -5.37 17.78 -1.21
N LEU A 160 -5.11 18.81 -0.42
CA LEU A 160 -3.88 19.61 -0.54
C LEU A 160 -2.63 18.75 -0.22
N GLY A 161 -2.68 17.92 0.80
CA GLY A 161 -1.59 17.01 1.16
C GLY A 161 -1.26 16.03 0.03
N VAL A 162 -2.27 15.39 -0.55
CA VAL A 162 -2.11 14.51 -1.72
C VAL A 162 -1.55 15.28 -2.91
N ALA A 163 -2.09 16.48 -3.20
CA ALA A 163 -1.62 17.30 -4.31
C ALA A 163 -0.13 17.68 -4.15
N VAL A 164 0.28 18.13 -2.97
CA VAL A 164 1.67 18.48 -2.66
C VAL A 164 2.61 17.29 -2.89
N LEU A 165 2.20 16.07 -2.55
CA LEU A 165 2.99 14.86 -2.74
C LEU A 165 3.02 14.40 -4.21
N LEU A 166 1.91 14.54 -4.93
CA LEU A 166 1.80 14.06 -6.31
C LEU A 166 2.46 15.01 -7.32
N ILE A 167 2.33 16.32 -7.15
CA ILE A 167 2.84 17.33 -8.10
C ILE A 167 4.33 17.13 -8.45
N PRO A 168 5.28 17.03 -7.49
CA PRO A 168 6.69 16.89 -7.81
C PRO A 168 6.99 15.59 -8.59
N VAL A 169 6.28 14.51 -8.27
CA VAL A 169 6.46 13.24 -8.96
C VAL A 169 5.89 13.31 -10.38
N LEU A 170 4.73 13.93 -10.58
CA LEU A 170 4.13 14.15 -11.89
C LEU A 170 5.01 15.04 -12.77
N ILE A 171 5.56 16.13 -12.21
CA ILE A 171 6.47 17.02 -12.93
C ILE A 171 7.73 16.27 -13.38
N ARG A 172 8.32 15.46 -12.49
CA ARG A 172 9.50 14.65 -12.82
C ARG A 172 9.19 13.65 -13.92
N THR A 173 8.10 12.91 -13.76
CA THR A 173 7.66 11.92 -14.75
C THR A 173 7.41 12.58 -16.12
N TRP A 174 6.74 13.73 -16.14
CA TRP A 174 6.52 14.46 -17.40
C TRP A 174 7.81 14.95 -18.06
N ARG A 175 8.79 15.42 -17.29
CA ARG A 175 10.10 15.80 -17.83
C ARG A 175 10.84 14.60 -18.44
N ASP A 176 10.77 13.44 -17.79
CA ASP A 176 11.40 12.21 -18.26
C ASP A 176 10.75 11.71 -19.58
N PHE A 177 9.44 11.90 -19.75
CA PHE A 177 8.75 11.62 -21.01
C PHE A 177 9.14 12.59 -22.13
N LYS A 178 9.20 13.89 -21.85
CA LYS A 178 9.63 14.89 -22.85
C LYS A 178 11.07 14.69 -23.31
N GLY A 179 11.97 14.29 -22.44
CA GLY A 179 13.38 14.05 -22.79
C GLY A 179 13.62 12.82 -23.66
N LYS A 180 12.62 11.94 -23.84
CA LYS A 180 12.70 10.75 -24.70
C LYS A 180 12.08 10.93 -26.10
N VAL A 181 11.44 12.06 -26.35
CA VAL A 181 10.75 12.36 -27.62
C VAL A 181 11.60 13.30 -28.52
N VAL A 182 12.75 13.73 -28.06
CA VAL A 182 13.79 14.43 -28.81
C VAL A 182 14.99 13.50 -28.96
#